data_f768c9b8d7f93ae14a4402ffdd759b2f
#
_entry.id   f768c9b8d7f93ae14a4402ffdd759b2f
#
_cell.length_a   1.000
_cell.length_b   1.000
_cell.length_c   1.000
_cell.angle_alpha   90.00
_cell.angle_beta   90.00
_cell.angle_gamma   90.00
#
_symmetry.space_group_name_H-M   'P 1'
#
loop_
_entity.id
_entity.type
_entity.pdbx_description
1 polymer ?
#
loop_
_entity_poly.entity_id
_entity_poly.type
_entity_poly.pdbx_seq_one_letter_code
_entity_poly.pdbx_strand_id
1 'polypeptide(L)'
;VCSDMGRTVDFYSGTLGMPLVKTVALPEGGGQHFFFDIGNGDTLAFFWFPDAPPAAPGIAAPHGFPTDLDLLSAIGSMNHLAFSVPADRFDEKVSLLDAKGIAHTEVLNHDDSEWGVAPSADDAGVYVRSVYFFDPDGVLLELAAWTRTFTDADVAHEPARPTAVPG
;
A
#
# COMPACT_ATOMS: atom_id res chain seq x y z
N VAL A 1 0.61 14.04 -1.06
CA VAL A 1 0.08 15.21 -0.34
C VAL A 1 -0.99 14.72 0.60
N CYS A 2 -0.92 15.10 1.88
CA CYS A 2 -1.93 14.75 2.88
C CYS A 2 -2.83 15.95 3.18
N SER A 3 -4.03 15.69 3.65
CA SER A 3 -4.99 16.72 4.03
C SER A 3 -4.71 17.29 5.43
N ASP A 4 -4.08 16.49 6.32
CA ASP A 4 -3.74 16.84 7.70
C ASP A 4 -2.44 16.12 8.11
N MET A 5 -1.37 16.89 8.30
CA MET A 5 -0.05 16.32 8.66
C MET A 5 -0.05 15.67 10.04
N GLY A 6 -0.81 16.20 11.00
CA GLY A 6 -0.92 15.59 12.33
C GLY A 6 -1.55 14.21 12.25
N ARG A 7 -2.68 14.07 11.54
CA ARG A 7 -3.34 12.79 11.29
C ARG A 7 -2.43 11.80 10.54
N THR A 8 -1.65 12.29 9.58
CA THR A 8 -0.66 11.48 8.87
C THR A 8 0.42 10.96 9.82
N VAL A 9 0.94 11.80 10.72
CA VAL A 9 1.93 11.36 11.72
C VAL A 9 1.34 10.32 12.68
N ASP A 10 0.11 10.55 13.18
CA ASP A 10 -0.57 9.60 14.07
C ASP A 10 -0.78 8.24 13.40
N PHE A 11 -1.06 8.23 12.10
CA PHE A 11 -1.24 7.00 11.33
C PHE A 11 0.10 6.31 11.04
N TYR A 12 1.03 6.97 10.36
CA TYR A 12 2.27 6.31 9.91
C TYR A 12 3.22 6.02 11.07
N SER A 13 3.42 6.93 12.01
CA SER A 13 4.24 6.67 13.19
C SER A 13 3.48 5.98 14.31
N GLY A 14 2.30 6.47 14.64
CA GLY A 14 1.54 5.98 15.80
C GLY A 14 0.88 4.62 15.57
N THR A 15 0.42 4.34 14.36
CA THR A 15 -0.27 3.08 14.03
C THR A 15 0.67 2.09 13.34
N LEU A 16 1.33 2.49 12.24
CA LEU A 16 2.18 1.59 11.47
C LEU A 16 3.59 1.42 12.08
N GLY A 17 3.98 2.31 13.00
CA GLY A 17 5.27 2.24 13.71
C GLY A 17 6.46 2.69 12.86
N MET A 18 6.24 3.52 11.84
CA MET A 18 7.29 4.11 11.02
C MET A 18 7.85 5.36 11.72
N PRO A 19 9.13 5.41 12.12
CA PRO A 19 9.66 6.56 12.81
C PRO A 19 9.59 7.84 11.98
N LEU A 20 9.10 8.94 12.55
CA LEU A 20 9.22 10.27 11.95
C LEU A 20 10.66 10.73 12.10
N VAL A 21 11.42 10.85 11.00
CA VAL A 21 12.86 11.11 11.02
C VAL A 21 13.23 12.53 10.61
N LYS A 22 12.36 13.24 9.90
CA LYS A 22 12.62 14.61 9.49
C LYS A 22 11.33 15.40 9.35
N THR A 23 11.37 16.66 9.81
CA THR A 23 10.30 17.65 9.61
C THR A 23 10.88 18.90 8.98
N VAL A 24 10.15 19.46 8.02
CA VAL A 24 10.51 20.72 7.36
C VAL A 24 9.28 21.62 7.31
N ALA A 25 9.42 22.86 7.78
CA ALA A 25 8.48 23.92 7.47
C ALA A 25 8.90 24.55 6.14
N LEU A 26 7.96 24.66 5.19
CA LEU A 26 8.24 25.31 3.93
C LEU A 26 8.28 26.84 4.10
N PRO A 27 9.08 27.54 3.29
CA PRO A 27 9.20 29.01 3.38
C PRO A 27 7.85 29.72 3.27
N GLU A 28 7.77 30.89 3.90
CA GLU A 28 6.60 31.81 3.78
C GLU A 28 5.25 31.18 4.16
N GLY A 29 5.25 30.17 5.03
CA GLY A 29 4.03 29.46 5.42
C GLY A 29 3.46 28.56 4.32
N GLY A 30 4.26 28.22 3.31
CA GLY A 30 3.85 27.40 2.15
C GLY A 30 3.52 25.95 2.46
N GLY A 31 3.65 25.51 3.74
CA GLY A 31 3.26 24.17 4.14
C GLY A 31 4.32 23.41 4.94
N GLN A 32 4.23 22.09 4.90
CA GLN A 32 5.14 21.19 5.62
C GLN A 32 5.58 20.04 4.72
N HIS A 33 6.78 19.49 5.00
CA HIS A 33 7.30 18.31 4.33
C HIS A 33 7.96 17.40 5.36
N PHE A 34 7.35 16.26 5.66
CA PHE A 34 7.73 15.33 6.71
C PHE A 34 8.14 13.98 6.10
N PHE A 35 9.10 13.31 6.78
CA PHE A 35 9.71 12.07 6.29
C PHE A 35 9.61 10.97 7.35
N PHE A 36 9.15 9.82 6.96
CA PHE A 36 9.04 8.61 7.79
C PHE A 36 10.04 7.56 7.30
N ASP A 37 10.77 6.96 8.22
CA ASP A 37 11.67 5.83 7.91
C ASP A 37 10.84 4.59 7.59
N ILE A 38 11.04 4.01 6.41
CA ILE A 38 10.43 2.77 5.98
C ILE A 38 11.41 1.59 5.92
N GLY A 39 12.62 1.79 6.47
CA GLY A 39 13.68 0.80 6.53
C GLY A 39 14.67 0.90 5.37
N ASN A 40 15.78 0.19 5.49
CA ASN A 40 16.86 0.10 4.51
C ASN A 40 17.50 1.45 4.07
N GLY A 41 17.25 2.53 4.80
CA GLY A 41 17.67 3.87 4.43
C GLY A 41 16.71 4.63 3.54
N ASP A 42 15.57 4.03 3.24
CA ASP A 42 14.51 4.63 2.44
C ASP A 42 13.52 5.41 3.31
N THR A 43 12.90 6.43 2.74
CA THR A 43 11.88 7.24 3.43
C THR A 43 10.62 7.41 2.59
N LEU A 44 9.48 7.39 3.27
CA LEU A 44 8.21 7.84 2.74
C LEU A 44 7.99 9.28 3.16
N ALA A 45 7.74 10.17 2.19
CA ALA A 45 7.60 11.59 2.47
C ALA A 45 6.21 12.13 2.12
N PHE A 46 5.71 13.02 2.98
CA PHE A 46 4.44 13.70 2.80
C PHE A 46 4.61 15.21 2.74
N PHE A 47 3.86 15.82 1.84
CA PHE A 47 3.63 17.27 1.86
C PHE A 47 2.24 17.57 2.41
N TRP A 48 2.15 18.66 3.13
CA TRP A 48 0.90 19.34 3.45
C TRP A 48 0.97 20.78 2.94
N PHE A 49 -0.06 21.22 2.23
CA PHE A 49 -0.16 22.57 1.71
C PHE A 49 -1.48 23.21 2.20
N PRO A 50 -1.48 24.48 2.67
CA PRO A 50 -2.70 25.16 3.13
C PRO A 50 -3.76 25.29 2.03
N ASP A 51 -3.32 25.41 0.77
CA ASP A 51 -4.19 25.60 -0.40
C ASP A 51 -4.12 24.39 -1.36
N ALA A 52 -3.97 23.18 -0.81
CA ALA A 52 -3.97 21.97 -1.63
C ALA A 52 -5.28 21.84 -2.43
N PRO A 53 -5.22 21.37 -3.70
CA PRO A 53 -6.43 21.04 -4.44
C PRO A 53 -7.28 19.99 -3.70
N PRO A 54 -8.59 19.91 -4.01
CA PRO A 54 -9.43 18.85 -3.46
C PRO A 54 -8.85 17.45 -3.70
N ALA A 55 -9.10 16.54 -2.77
CA ALA A 55 -8.63 15.16 -2.86
C ALA A 55 -9.09 14.50 -4.16
N ALA A 56 -8.15 13.92 -4.88
CA ALA A 56 -8.37 13.14 -6.09
C ALA A 56 -7.52 11.87 -6.00
N PRO A 57 -7.88 10.91 -5.12
CA PRO A 57 -7.11 9.68 -4.98
C PRO A 57 -7.08 8.96 -6.33
N GLY A 58 -5.87 8.58 -6.77
CA GLY A 58 -5.64 7.93 -8.06
C GLY A 58 -6.13 6.49 -8.12
N ILE A 59 -6.67 5.97 -7.04
CA ILE A 59 -7.10 4.58 -6.90
C ILE A 59 -8.55 4.45 -7.30
N ALA A 60 -8.88 3.26 -7.81
CA ALA A 60 -10.24 2.77 -7.91
C ALA A 60 -11.01 3.07 -6.62
N ALA A 61 -12.20 3.61 -6.78
CA ALA A 61 -13.07 3.82 -5.63
C ALA A 61 -13.25 2.49 -4.89
N PRO A 62 -13.12 2.44 -3.57
CA PRO A 62 -13.18 1.20 -2.79
C PRO A 62 -14.63 0.72 -2.68
N HIS A 63 -15.22 0.33 -3.80
CA HIS A 63 -16.55 -0.27 -3.83
C HIS A 63 -16.49 -1.62 -3.10
N GLY A 64 -17.25 -1.73 -2.01
CA GLY A 64 -17.35 -2.98 -1.25
C GLY A 64 -16.15 -3.32 -0.38
N PHE A 65 -15.16 -2.44 -0.24
CA PHE A 65 -14.05 -2.64 0.70
C PHE A 65 -14.57 -2.89 2.13
N PRO A 66 -14.02 -3.86 2.90
CA PRO A 66 -12.83 -4.66 2.59
C PRO A 66 -13.08 -6.00 1.87
N THR A 67 -14.33 -6.33 1.54
CA THR A 67 -14.72 -7.65 1.00
C THR A 67 -14.65 -7.75 -0.51
N ASP A 68 -14.72 -6.60 -1.20
CA ASP A 68 -14.62 -6.52 -2.66
C ASP A 68 -13.61 -5.42 -3.00
N LEU A 69 -12.45 -5.81 -3.49
CA LEU A 69 -11.36 -4.91 -3.83
C LEU A 69 -11.31 -4.72 -5.34
N ASP A 70 -11.96 -3.67 -5.85
CA ASP A 70 -11.78 -3.25 -7.23
C ASP A 70 -10.43 -2.56 -7.38
N LEU A 71 -9.48 -3.23 -8.05
CA LEU A 71 -8.12 -2.75 -8.28
C LEU A 71 -7.98 -1.90 -9.54
N LEU A 72 -9.06 -1.61 -10.25
CA LEU A 72 -8.99 -0.77 -11.44
C LEU A 72 -8.70 0.69 -11.04
N SER A 73 -7.68 1.24 -11.65
CA SER A 73 -7.30 2.65 -11.46
C SER A 73 -6.93 3.28 -12.81
N ALA A 74 -6.94 4.60 -12.89
CA ALA A 74 -6.64 5.31 -14.14
C ALA A 74 -5.19 5.06 -14.59
N ILE A 75 -4.97 5.02 -15.91
CA ILE A 75 -3.63 4.96 -16.48
C ILE A 75 -2.79 6.13 -15.95
N GLY A 76 -1.60 5.83 -15.43
CA GLY A 76 -0.69 6.82 -14.88
C GLY A 76 -0.92 7.16 -13.40
N SER A 77 -2.00 6.65 -12.77
CA SER A 77 -2.17 6.74 -11.32
C SER A 77 -1.43 5.60 -10.60
N MET A 78 -1.07 5.83 -9.35
CA MET A 78 -0.56 4.77 -8.48
C MET A 78 -1.74 3.94 -7.97
N ASN A 79 -1.69 2.62 -8.16
CA ASN A 79 -2.74 1.71 -7.68
C ASN A 79 -2.67 1.57 -6.15
N HIS A 80 -1.54 1.11 -5.62
CA HIS A 80 -1.30 1.01 -4.18
C HIS A 80 0.19 1.12 -3.87
N LEU A 81 0.53 1.22 -2.60
CA LEU A 81 1.89 1.18 -2.08
C LEU A 81 2.04 -0.02 -1.16
N ALA A 82 2.91 -0.96 -1.52
CA ALA A 82 3.21 -2.15 -0.73
C ALA A 82 4.45 -1.95 0.14
N PHE A 83 4.32 -2.30 1.43
CA PHE A 83 5.43 -2.37 2.38
C PHE A 83 5.79 -3.83 2.63
N SER A 84 7.07 -4.16 2.42
CA SER A 84 7.58 -5.49 2.75
C SER A 84 7.63 -5.69 4.27
N VAL A 85 7.05 -6.78 4.73
CA VAL A 85 7.05 -7.18 6.14
C VAL A 85 7.72 -8.55 6.26
N PRO A 86 8.63 -8.76 7.25
CA PRO A 86 9.17 -10.08 7.52
C PRO A 86 8.03 -11.10 7.73
N ALA A 87 8.13 -12.28 7.12
CA ALA A 87 7.06 -13.28 7.12
C ALA A 87 6.67 -13.72 8.54
N ASP A 88 7.64 -13.80 9.45
CA ASP A 88 7.45 -14.14 10.86
C ASP A 88 6.77 -13.02 11.68
N ARG A 89 6.65 -11.81 11.12
CA ARG A 89 6.01 -10.66 11.77
C ARG A 89 4.67 -10.29 11.13
N PHE A 90 4.29 -10.95 10.04
CA PHE A 90 3.11 -10.58 9.26
C PHE A 90 1.81 -10.65 10.08
N ASP A 91 1.57 -11.77 10.76
CA ASP A 91 0.34 -11.96 11.54
C ASP A 91 0.25 -10.98 12.74
N GLU A 92 1.40 -10.61 13.34
CA GLU A 92 1.46 -9.55 14.36
C GLU A 92 1.02 -8.19 13.78
N LYS A 93 1.47 -7.89 12.54
CA LYS A 93 1.10 -6.62 11.88
C LYS A 93 -0.37 -6.58 11.48
N VAL A 94 -0.94 -7.68 11.02
CA VAL A 94 -2.40 -7.78 10.79
C VAL A 94 -3.17 -7.58 12.09
N SER A 95 -2.78 -8.27 13.18
CA SER A 95 -3.40 -8.09 14.50
C SER A 95 -3.30 -6.65 15.02
N LEU A 96 -2.25 -5.92 14.65
CA LEU A 96 -2.12 -4.51 15.01
C LEU A 96 -3.16 -3.65 14.28
N LEU A 97 -3.44 -3.92 13.00
CA LEU A 97 -4.50 -3.22 12.27
C LEU A 97 -5.86 -3.44 12.94
N ASP A 98 -6.18 -4.70 13.32
CA ASP A 98 -7.38 -5.05 14.06
C ASP A 98 -7.47 -4.28 15.40
N ALA A 99 -6.42 -4.31 16.19
CA ALA A 99 -6.36 -3.65 17.49
C ALA A 99 -6.52 -2.12 17.41
N LYS A 100 -6.15 -1.54 16.27
CA LYS A 100 -6.31 -0.10 15.98
C LYS A 100 -7.63 0.24 15.27
N GLY A 101 -8.47 -0.77 14.97
CA GLY A 101 -9.73 -0.57 14.27
C GLY A 101 -9.58 -0.11 12.83
N ILE A 102 -8.46 -0.44 12.19
CA ILE A 102 -8.21 -0.14 10.78
C ILE A 102 -8.92 -1.20 9.94
N ALA A 103 -9.91 -0.77 9.15
CA ALA A 103 -10.56 -1.68 8.20
C ALA A 103 -9.56 -2.17 7.15
N HIS A 104 -9.50 -3.48 6.95
CA HIS A 104 -8.60 -4.12 6.00
C HIS A 104 -9.24 -5.37 5.38
N THR A 105 -8.68 -5.87 4.28
CA THR A 105 -9.11 -7.13 3.66
C THR A 105 -8.80 -8.32 4.58
N GLU A 106 -9.41 -9.47 4.28
CA GLU A 106 -8.84 -10.74 4.73
C GLU A 106 -7.42 -10.89 4.17
N VAL A 107 -6.64 -11.78 4.77
CA VAL A 107 -5.31 -12.11 4.24
C VAL A 107 -5.46 -12.85 2.91
N LEU A 108 -4.83 -12.33 1.87
CA LEU A 108 -4.77 -12.95 0.56
C LEU A 108 -3.43 -13.69 0.42
N ASN A 109 -3.49 -14.98 0.08
CA ASN A 109 -2.31 -15.81 -0.16
C ASN A 109 -2.14 -15.94 -1.67
N HIS A 110 -1.37 -15.04 -2.28
CA HIS A 110 -1.22 -14.99 -3.72
C HIS A 110 -0.39 -16.16 -4.25
N ASP A 111 -0.90 -16.78 -5.30
CA ASP A 111 -0.29 -17.88 -6.02
C ASP A 111 -0.42 -17.72 -7.54
N ASP A 112 0.14 -18.64 -8.31
CA ASP A 112 0.09 -18.64 -9.78
C ASP A 112 -1.13 -19.41 -10.33
N SER A 113 -2.17 -19.67 -9.52
CA SER A 113 -3.40 -20.30 -9.97
C SER A 113 -4.24 -19.33 -10.83
N GLU A 114 -5.24 -19.87 -11.52
CA GLU A 114 -6.20 -19.08 -12.31
C GLU A 114 -6.88 -17.96 -11.50
N TRP A 115 -7.08 -18.18 -10.20
CA TRP A 115 -7.73 -17.21 -9.30
C TRP A 115 -6.73 -16.26 -8.64
N GLY A 116 -5.42 -16.57 -8.74
CA GLY A 116 -4.35 -15.77 -8.16
C GLY A 116 -4.29 -15.78 -6.64
N VAL A 117 -5.08 -16.65 -5.97
CA VAL A 117 -5.17 -16.73 -4.50
C VAL A 117 -5.39 -18.17 -4.07
N ALA A 118 -4.55 -18.66 -3.17
CA ALA A 118 -4.69 -19.94 -2.53
C ALA A 118 -5.56 -19.88 -1.27
N PRO A 119 -6.31 -20.94 -0.93
CA PRO A 119 -7.14 -20.98 0.27
C PRO A 119 -6.33 -21.02 1.58
N SER A 120 -5.08 -21.45 1.53
CA SER A 120 -4.21 -21.57 2.72
C SER A 120 -2.82 -20.98 2.46
N ALA A 121 -2.25 -20.38 3.51
CA ALA A 121 -0.86 -19.91 3.49
C ALA A 121 0.17 -21.05 3.34
N ASP A 122 -0.21 -22.27 3.68
CA ASP A 122 0.66 -23.47 3.59
C ASP A 122 0.68 -24.10 2.19
N ASP A 123 -0.12 -23.57 1.25
CA ASP A 123 -0.10 -24.06 -0.12
C ASP A 123 1.24 -23.75 -0.79
N ALA A 124 1.83 -24.75 -1.41
CA ALA A 124 3.20 -24.70 -1.93
C ALA A 124 3.41 -23.66 -3.07
N GLY A 125 2.32 -23.18 -3.68
CA GLY A 125 2.36 -22.17 -4.74
C GLY A 125 2.35 -20.72 -4.23
N VAL A 126 2.05 -20.50 -2.94
CA VAL A 126 1.97 -19.14 -2.37
C VAL A 126 3.33 -18.48 -2.43
N TYR A 127 3.40 -17.28 -3.02
CA TYR A 127 4.63 -16.51 -3.13
C TYR A 127 4.61 -15.21 -2.31
N VAL A 128 3.42 -14.69 -1.97
CA VAL A 128 3.27 -13.54 -1.06
C VAL A 128 1.94 -13.63 -0.32
N ARG A 129 1.96 -13.23 0.95
CA ARG A 129 0.76 -13.00 1.76
C ARG A 129 0.54 -11.52 1.88
N SER A 130 -0.67 -11.05 1.62
CA SER A 130 -1.00 -9.63 1.57
C SER A 130 -2.23 -9.30 2.38
N VAL A 131 -2.26 -8.07 2.93
CA VAL A 131 -3.44 -7.44 3.49
C VAL A 131 -3.49 -5.99 3.02
N TYR A 132 -4.68 -5.54 2.60
CA TYR A 132 -4.88 -4.20 2.04
C TYR A 132 -5.73 -3.34 2.97
N PHE A 133 -5.39 -2.05 3.08
CA PHE A 133 -6.10 -1.07 3.90
C PHE A 133 -5.85 0.34 3.38
N PHE A 134 -6.66 1.30 3.81
CA PHE A 134 -6.49 2.70 3.39
C PHE A 134 -5.80 3.53 4.47
N ASP A 135 -4.97 4.47 4.01
CA ASP A 135 -4.51 5.55 4.85
C ASP A 135 -5.64 6.59 5.09
N PRO A 136 -5.45 7.58 5.98
CA PRO A 136 -6.48 8.58 6.26
C PRO A 136 -6.93 9.42 5.06
N ASP A 137 -6.13 9.52 4.02
CA ASP A 137 -6.43 10.30 2.81
C ASP A 137 -6.91 9.44 1.62
N GLY A 138 -7.10 8.12 1.84
CA GLY A 138 -7.62 7.19 0.85
C GLY A 138 -6.56 6.61 -0.08
N VAL A 139 -5.29 6.64 0.31
CA VAL A 139 -4.23 5.91 -0.39
C VAL A 139 -4.32 4.44 -0.01
N LEU A 140 -4.44 3.55 -1.00
CA LEU A 140 -4.43 2.11 -0.75
C LEU A 140 -3.01 1.66 -0.40
N LEU A 141 -2.90 0.99 0.73
CA LEU A 141 -1.66 0.43 1.25
C LEU A 141 -1.76 -1.09 1.29
N GLU A 142 -0.61 -1.75 1.21
CA GLU A 142 -0.46 -3.19 1.35
C GLU A 142 0.65 -3.50 2.35
N LEU A 143 0.42 -4.46 3.24
CA LEU A 143 1.50 -5.17 3.91
C LEU A 143 1.72 -6.48 3.14
N ALA A 144 2.92 -6.67 2.62
CA ALA A 144 3.30 -7.82 1.80
C ALA A 144 4.40 -8.64 2.49
N ALA A 145 4.14 -9.92 2.74
CA ALA A 145 5.11 -10.86 3.30
C ALA A 145 5.49 -11.91 2.25
N TRP A 146 6.67 -11.80 1.70
CA TRP A 146 7.21 -12.76 0.74
C TRP A 146 7.46 -14.10 1.41
N THR A 147 6.95 -15.18 0.83
CA THR A 147 7.08 -16.55 1.37
C THR A 147 8.20 -17.33 0.71
N ARG A 148 8.65 -16.87 -0.46
CA ARG A 148 9.76 -17.48 -1.19
C ARG A 148 10.55 -16.44 -1.98
N THR A 149 11.74 -16.81 -2.40
CA THR A 149 12.54 -16.02 -3.34
C THR A 149 12.11 -16.31 -4.77
N PHE A 150 12.02 -15.28 -5.60
CA PHE A 150 11.77 -15.43 -7.04
C PHE A 150 12.99 -15.91 -7.80
N THR A 151 12.73 -16.58 -8.92
CA THR A 151 13.71 -17.09 -9.87
C THR A 151 13.36 -16.63 -11.29
N ASP A 152 14.20 -16.89 -12.27
CA ASP A 152 13.91 -16.59 -13.67
C ASP A 152 12.63 -17.29 -14.18
N ALA A 153 12.24 -18.39 -13.57
CA ALA A 153 11.01 -19.12 -13.93
C ALA A 153 9.73 -18.35 -13.54
N ASP A 154 9.82 -17.40 -12.62
CA ASP A 154 8.69 -16.55 -12.22
C ASP A 154 8.38 -15.45 -13.26
N VAL A 155 9.27 -15.24 -14.22
CA VAL A 155 9.08 -14.30 -15.35
C VAL A 155 8.51 -15.08 -16.55
N ALA A 156 7.33 -15.67 -16.39
CA ALA A 156 6.76 -16.61 -17.35
C ALA A 156 5.86 -15.98 -18.43
N HIS A 157 5.44 -14.74 -18.24
CA HIS A 157 4.46 -14.09 -19.12
C HIS A 157 5.06 -12.96 -19.93
N GLU A 158 4.74 -12.94 -21.24
CA GLU A 158 5.10 -11.80 -22.09
C GLU A 158 4.26 -10.57 -21.72
N PRO A 159 4.85 -9.36 -21.73
CA PRO A 159 4.12 -8.13 -21.49
C PRO A 159 2.98 -7.92 -22.48
N ALA A 160 1.78 -7.66 -21.96
CA ALA A 160 0.63 -7.32 -22.79
C ALA A 160 0.88 -6.00 -23.54
N ARG A 161 0.51 -5.95 -24.83
CA ARG A 161 0.56 -4.74 -25.66
C ARG A 161 -0.83 -4.47 -26.20
N PRO A 162 -1.36 -3.22 -26.11
CA PRO A 162 -2.63 -2.88 -26.73
C PRO A 162 -2.57 -3.19 -28.23
N THR A 163 -3.58 -3.84 -28.78
CA THR A 163 -3.76 -3.86 -30.23
C THR A 163 -3.97 -2.43 -30.69
N ALA A 164 -3.22 -1.98 -31.71
CA ALA A 164 -3.42 -0.66 -32.28
C ALA A 164 -4.91 -0.48 -32.62
N VAL A 165 -5.56 0.50 -32.00
CA VAL A 165 -6.93 0.87 -32.41
C VAL A 165 -6.79 1.40 -33.84
N PRO A 166 -7.47 0.83 -34.84
CA PRO A 166 -7.48 1.42 -36.18
C PRO A 166 -8.04 2.84 -36.07
N GLY A 167 -7.23 3.83 -36.49
CA GLY A 167 -7.60 5.24 -36.48
C GLY A 167 -8.71 5.55 -37.50
#